data_18451032b7779b813d332aa3921e0220
#
_entry.id   18451032b7779b813d332aa3921e0220
#
_cell.length_a   1.000
_cell.length_b   1.000
_cell.length_c   1.000
_cell.angle_alpha   90.00
_cell.angle_beta   90.00
_cell.angle_gamma   90.00
#
_symmetry.space_group_name_H-M   'P 1'
#
loop_
_entity.id
_entity.type
_entity.pdbx_description
1 polymer ?
#
loop_
_entity_poly.entity_id
_entity_poly.type
_entity_poly.pdbx_seq_one_letter_code
_entity_poly.pdbx_strand_id
1 'polypeptide(L)'
;MMAVYRLMVTFACSGSGLAATRLVAEESAAGNGGEAARAMKHTLWYSLFFGVLGGVILFACGNFAAEMLVHDIRAAKPFRVLSFSLPFVGVSAAFTGYFTAVTRVAPSSAAQVFEQLSQMAFTMFVFAMLKPENLSTACVLVAAGSTVSEALAFLLHGWLYLRDRKKYPLCGVKTPQKAGMTGRVLGIALPVGASAVLRSALSTVKHLLVPVSLMKSGLDKEAALSQYGIVGGMVLPVLLFPCAFLLGFSNLLVPEIARCRTLGLKERINSVMERVFRMTLMFSVGVAAALWCFAESFAALLYNEPAAASAIRALAPIVTVMYLDSAVDGILKGLGEQVAVVRYNVYDTALCVLMVYTLVPVFGTAGYLATIAVSEVFNMSLSAARLVYVTGFRVHMGRWTLLPVAAAAASAAFSTAVLKALNLGAFSPAGLVFALSVMLCAYYGLLRLLRCVNSGDVALVKRLFSKESKNQSLPKSAKSC
;
A
#
# COMPACT_ATOMS: atom_id res chain seq x y z
N MET A 1 3.47 -2.95 18.78
CA MET A 1 3.72 -1.50 18.82
C MET A 1 3.26 -0.78 17.56
N MET A 2 3.80 -1.07 16.36
CA MET A 2 3.48 -0.34 15.12
C MET A 2 2.01 -0.39 14.68
N ALA A 3 1.26 -1.46 15.00
CA ALA A 3 -0.16 -1.54 14.68
C ALA A 3 -0.98 -0.48 15.45
N VAL A 4 -0.70 -0.30 16.74
CA VAL A 4 -1.35 0.73 17.57
C VAL A 4 -0.97 2.13 17.09
N TYR A 5 0.30 2.35 16.76
CA TYR A 5 0.74 3.61 16.19
C TYR A 5 0.02 3.93 14.86
N ARG A 6 -0.12 2.95 13.94
CA ARG A 6 -0.86 3.13 12.68
C ARG A 6 -2.33 3.48 12.90
N LEU A 7 -2.97 2.93 13.94
CA LEU A 7 -4.33 3.33 14.32
C LEU A 7 -4.36 4.81 14.69
N MET A 8 -3.41 5.27 15.51
CA MET A 8 -3.33 6.69 15.91
C MET A 8 -2.97 7.61 14.74
N VAL A 9 -2.12 7.18 13.81
CA VAL A 9 -1.86 7.89 12.54
C VAL A 9 -3.15 8.04 11.73
N THR A 10 -3.93 6.96 11.59
CA THR A 10 -5.21 7.00 10.87
C THR A 10 -6.19 7.96 11.54
N PHE A 11 -6.23 7.98 12.86
CA PHE A 11 -7.02 8.92 13.65
C PHE A 11 -6.53 10.37 13.45
N ALA A 12 -5.22 10.63 13.50
CA ALA A 12 -4.63 11.95 13.29
C ALA A 12 -4.93 12.50 11.88
N CYS A 13 -4.87 11.65 10.85
CA CYS A 13 -5.24 12.02 9.48
C CYS A 13 -6.75 12.26 9.33
N SER A 14 -7.60 11.47 10.00
CA SER A 14 -9.07 11.60 10.11
C SER A 14 -9.78 12.14 8.85
N GLY A 15 -9.45 11.64 7.66
CA GLY A 15 -10.07 12.05 6.40
C GLY A 15 -9.66 13.44 5.86
N SER A 16 -8.69 14.11 6.51
CA SER A 16 -8.23 15.46 6.15
C SER A 16 -7.69 15.55 4.73
N GLY A 17 -6.94 14.55 4.28
CA GLY A 17 -6.40 14.50 2.92
C GLY A 17 -7.51 14.49 1.86
N LEU A 18 -8.59 13.70 2.07
CA LEU A 18 -9.72 13.67 1.14
C LEU A 18 -10.53 14.96 1.17
N ALA A 19 -10.74 15.55 2.36
CA ALA A 19 -11.42 16.84 2.49
C ALA A 19 -10.66 17.96 1.76
N ALA A 20 -9.32 18.01 1.93
CA ALA A 20 -8.48 18.94 1.18
C ALA A 20 -8.59 18.71 -0.33
N THR A 21 -8.44 17.44 -0.79
CA THR A 21 -8.53 17.09 -2.21
C THR A 21 -9.85 17.55 -2.81
N ARG A 22 -10.98 17.24 -2.16
CA ARG A 22 -12.29 17.53 -2.69
C ARG A 22 -12.61 19.02 -2.67
N LEU A 23 -12.48 19.69 -1.51
CA LEU A 23 -12.87 21.09 -1.39
C LEU A 23 -11.97 22.02 -2.18
N VAL A 24 -10.65 21.79 -2.19
CA VAL A 24 -9.72 22.59 -3.01
C VAL A 24 -9.99 22.39 -4.50
N ALA A 25 -10.26 21.14 -4.95
CA ALA A 25 -10.59 20.89 -6.35
C ALA A 25 -11.92 21.51 -6.75
N GLU A 26 -12.99 21.39 -5.94
CA GLU A 26 -14.31 22.00 -6.18
C GLU A 26 -14.21 23.51 -6.33
N GLU A 27 -13.59 24.20 -5.37
CA GLU A 27 -13.51 25.66 -5.39
C GLU A 27 -12.51 26.18 -6.46
N SER A 28 -11.44 25.44 -6.75
CA SER A 28 -10.51 25.77 -7.84
C SER A 28 -11.19 25.65 -9.21
N ALA A 29 -11.98 24.58 -9.42
CA ALA A 29 -12.72 24.37 -10.66
C ALA A 29 -13.82 25.45 -10.87
N ALA A 30 -14.40 25.96 -9.78
CA ALA A 30 -15.35 27.06 -9.81
C ALA A 30 -14.69 28.46 -9.99
N GLY A 31 -13.36 28.53 -10.11
CA GLY A 31 -12.63 29.79 -10.21
C GLY A 31 -12.53 30.59 -8.90
N ASN A 32 -12.92 30.00 -7.77
CA ASN A 32 -12.97 30.62 -6.44
C ASN A 32 -11.66 30.42 -5.67
N GLY A 33 -10.54 30.93 -6.14
CA GLY A 33 -9.23 30.70 -5.51
C GLY A 33 -9.14 31.14 -4.03
N GLY A 34 -9.89 32.20 -3.64
CA GLY A 34 -9.98 32.64 -2.25
C GLY A 34 -10.65 31.61 -1.33
N GLU A 35 -11.74 30.96 -1.81
CA GLU A 35 -12.43 29.91 -1.06
C GLU A 35 -11.62 28.62 -1.02
N ALA A 36 -10.90 28.28 -2.09
CA ALA A 36 -9.94 27.15 -2.10
C ALA A 36 -8.83 27.33 -1.06
N ALA A 37 -8.27 28.52 -0.95
CA ALA A 37 -7.25 28.85 0.07
C ALA A 37 -7.86 28.79 1.49
N ARG A 38 -9.11 29.23 1.67
CA ARG A 38 -9.83 29.12 2.95
C ARG A 38 -10.13 27.67 3.31
N ALA A 39 -10.60 26.86 2.36
CA ALA A 39 -10.82 25.44 2.55
C ALA A 39 -9.54 24.74 3.03
N MET A 40 -8.40 25.04 2.41
CA MET A 40 -7.11 24.53 2.84
C MET A 40 -6.75 24.96 4.26
N LYS A 41 -6.95 26.24 4.62
CA LYS A 41 -6.68 26.76 5.97
C LYS A 41 -7.52 26.01 7.03
N HIS A 42 -8.83 25.85 6.79
CA HIS A 42 -9.70 25.12 7.73
C HIS A 42 -9.34 23.64 7.81
N THR A 43 -8.94 23.01 6.71
CA THR A 43 -8.48 21.63 6.72
C THR A 43 -7.16 21.46 7.49
N LEU A 44 -6.23 22.40 7.38
CA LEU A 44 -4.98 22.40 8.17
C LEU A 44 -5.26 22.50 9.67
N TRP A 45 -6.17 23.40 10.10
CA TRP A 45 -6.58 23.51 11.50
C TRP A 45 -7.25 22.22 12.01
N TYR A 46 -8.14 21.65 11.19
CA TYR A 46 -8.75 20.36 11.48
C TYR A 46 -7.70 19.25 11.66
N SER A 47 -6.76 19.14 10.74
CA SER A 47 -5.67 18.15 10.80
C SER A 47 -4.78 18.33 12.01
N LEU A 48 -4.44 19.58 12.32
CA LEU A 48 -3.63 19.90 13.51
C LEU A 48 -4.37 19.51 14.79
N PHE A 49 -5.67 19.82 14.89
CA PHE A 49 -6.49 19.46 16.04
C PHE A 49 -6.52 17.94 16.27
N PHE A 50 -6.85 17.14 15.23
CA PHE A 50 -6.89 15.68 15.35
C PHE A 50 -5.50 15.08 15.53
N GLY A 51 -4.47 15.67 14.93
CA GLY A 51 -3.07 15.27 15.13
C GLY A 51 -2.61 15.47 16.57
N VAL A 52 -2.86 16.65 17.13
CA VAL A 52 -2.54 16.95 18.56
C VAL A 52 -3.37 16.08 19.48
N LEU A 53 -4.66 15.94 19.24
CA LEU A 53 -5.55 15.10 20.05
C LEU A 53 -5.08 13.65 20.05
N GLY A 54 -4.74 13.08 18.88
CA GLY A 54 -4.17 11.74 18.76
C GLY A 54 -2.84 11.61 19.51
N GLY A 55 -1.97 12.64 19.41
CA GLY A 55 -0.71 12.70 20.15
C GLY A 55 -0.92 12.68 21.64
N VAL A 56 -1.83 13.51 22.15
CA VAL A 56 -2.16 13.54 23.60
C VAL A 56 -2.74 12.20 24.07
N ILE A 57 -3.64 11.60 23.29
CA ILE A 57 -4.21 10.28 23.60
C ILE A 57 -3.10 9.22 23.66
N LEU A 58 -2.22 9.15 22.67
CA LEU A 58 -1.15 8.16 22.62
C LEU A 58 -0.12 8.39 23.75
N PHE A 59 0.18 9.65 24.09
CA PHE A 59 1.09 10.00 25.17
C PHE A 59 0.52 9.60 26.53
N ALA A 60 -0.74 9.96 26.81
CA ALA A 60 -1.41 9.67 28.07
C ALA A 60 -1.71 8.17 28.24
N CYS A 61 -2.21 7.52 27.19
CA CYS A 61 -2.58 6.11 27.22
C CYS A 61 -1.42 5.17 26.83
N GLY A 62 -0.20 5.69 26.60
CA GLY A 62 0.95 4.90 26.14
C GLY A 62 1.32 3.74 27.06
N ASN A 63 1.25 3.92 28.38
CA ASN A 63 1.49 2.84 29.36
C ASN A 63 0.38 1.79 29.30
N PHE A 64 -0.88 2.20 29.29
CA PHE A 64 -2.04 1.30 29.16
C PHE A 64 -1.98 0.51 27.86
N ALA A 65 -1.66 1.18 26.74
CA ALA A 65 -1.51 0.53 25.45
C ALA A 65 -0.34 -0.47 25.43
N ALA A 66 0.76 -0.17 26.11
CA ALA A 66 1.90 -1.07 26.22
C ALA A 66 1.57 -2.32 27.03
N GLU A 67 0.92 -2.17 28.19
CA GLU A 67 0.57 -3.28 29.08
C GLU A 67 -0.58 -4.12 28.56
N MET A 68 -1.70 -3.49 28.19
CA MET A 68 -2.94 -4.18 27.84
C MET A 68 -3.00 -4.65 26.39
N LEU A 69 -2.45 -3.86 25.43
CA LEU A 69 -2.56 -4.16 24.01
C LEU A 69 -1.31 -4.87 23.48
N VAL A 70 -0.11 -4.44 23.89
CA VAL A 70 1.14 -5.01 23.39
C VAL A 70 1.65 -6.12 24.32
N HIS A 71 1.19 -6.16 25.57
CA HIS A 71 1.63 -7.08 26.63
C HIS A 71 3.15 -6.96 26.91
N ASP A 72 3.71 -5.76 26.67
CA ASP A 72 5.12 -5.46 26.91
C ASP A 72 5.30 -3.98 27.29
N ILE A 73 5.59 -3.73 28.57
CA ILE A 73 5.80 -2.38 29.10
C ILE A 73 6.95 -1.62 28.42
N ARG A 74 7.89 -2.34 27.79
CA ARG A 74 9.01 -1.75 27.04
C ARG A 74 8.53 -0.90 25.86
N ALA A 75 7.32 -1.13 25.36
CA ALA A 75 6.70 -0.33 24.30
C ALA A 75 6.23 1.06 24.75
N ALA A 76 6.11 1.32 26.05
CA ALA A 76 5.60 2.58 26.58
C ALA A 76 6.47 3.79 26.20
N LYS A 77 7.80 3.67 26.31
CA LYS A 77 8.74 4.73 25.94
C LYS A 77 8.68 5.05 24.44
N PRO A 78 8.76 4.07 23.51
CA PRO A 78 8.53 4.30 22.07
C PRO A 78 7.19 4.99 21.76
N PHE A 79 6.07 4.63 22.42
CA PHE A 79 4.78 5.28 22.19
C PHE A 79 4.79 6.77 22.57
N ARG A 80 5.45 7.13 23.68
CA ARG A 80 5.61 8.55 24.04
C ARG A 80 6.42 9.33 23.01
N VAL A 81 7.47 8.73 22.44
CA VAL A 81 8.25 9.37 21.38
C VAL A 81 7.41 9.52 20.11
N LEU A 82 6.73 8.45 19.68
CA LEU A 82 5.87 8.46 18.50
C LEU A 82 4.67 9.41 18.61
N SER A 83 4.21 9.73 19.82
CA SER A 83 3.09 10.66 20.01
C SER A 83 3.38 12.05 19.45
N PHE A 84 4.64 12.49 19.49
CA PHE A 84 5.07 13.79 18.93
C PHE A 84 5.05 13.83 17.39
N SER A 85 5.06 12.69 16.71
CA SER A 85 4.96 12.65 15.24
C SER A 85 3.55 12.92 14.70
N LEU A 86 2.51 12.59 15.49
CA LEU A 86 1.11 12.60 15.02
C LEU A 86 0.61 13.96 14.51
N PRO A 87 0.94 15.11 15.12
CA PRO A 87 0.60 16.41 14.55
C PRO A 87 1.21 16.63 13.16
N PHE A 88 2.47 16.22 12.97
CA PHE A 88 3.18 16.37 11.70
C PHE A 88 2.55 15.50 10.60
N VAL A 89 2.25 14.24 10.90
CA VAL A 89 1.58 13.29 10.00
C VAL A 89 0.20 13.81 9.59
N GLY A 90 -0.60 14.25 10.55
CA GLY A 90 -1.95 14.76 10.29
C GLY A 90 -1.95 15.95 9.32
N VAL A 91 -1.06 16.92 9.55
CA VAL A 91 -0.94 18.10 8.68
C VAL A 91 -0.35 17.75 7.32
N SER A 92 0.64 16.84 7.25
CA SER A 92 1.22 16.34 5.99
C SER A 92 0.17 15.68 5.10
N ALA A 93 -0.80 14.97 5.69
CA ALA A 93 -1.93 14.40 4.95
C ALA A 93 -2.78 15.46 4.24
N ALA A 94 -3.02 16.63 4.87
CA ALA A 94 -3.74 17.73 4.25
C ALA A 94 -2.93 18.36 3.09
N PHE A 95 -1.61 18.51 3.20
CA PHE A 95 -0.76 18.97 2.10
C PHE A 95 -0.76 17.99 0.92
N THR A 96 -0.69 16.68 1.19
CA THR A 96 -0.82 15.64 0.15
C THR A 96 -2.17 15.76 -0.56
N GLY A 97 -3.26 16.02 0.19
CA GLY A 97 -4.58 16.29 -0.37
C GLY A 97 -4.61 17.52 -1.29
N TYR A 98 -3.93 18.60 -0.90
CA TYR A 98 -3.79 19.79 -1.74
C TYR A 98 -3.10 19.49 -3.08
N PHE A 99 -1.94 18.82 -3.05
CA PHE A 99 -1.21 18.47 -4.28
C PHE A 99 -2.00 17.54 -5.19
N THR A 100 -2.81 16.66 -4.60
CA THR A 100 -3.75 15.80 -5.35
C THR A 100 -4.85 16.63 -5.99
N ALA A 101 -5.43 17.60 -5.28
CA ALA A 101 -6.48 18.50 -5.79
C ALA A 101 -6.02 19.30 -7.01
N VAL A 102 -4.79 19.83 -6.96
CA VAL A 102 -4.21 20.61 -8.06
C VAL A 102 -3.53 19.74 -9.14
N THR A 103 -3.72 18.40 -9.08
CA THR A 103 -3.15 17.43 -10.03
C THR A 103 -1.61 17.47 -10.15
N ARG A 104 -0.93 17.93 -9.11
CA ARG A 104 0.54 18.01 -9.04
C ARG A 104 1.07 17.05 -7.98
N VAL A 105 1.00 15.76 -8.26
CA VAL A 105 1.35 14.70 -7.30
C VAL A 105 2.87 14.60 -7.06
N ALA A 106 3.71 15.02 -8.03
CA ALA A 106 5.16 14.88 -7.94
C ALA A 106 5.80 15.50 -6.68
N PRO A 107 5.44 16.71 -6.20
CA PRO A 107 5.97 17.26 -4.96
C PRO A 107 5.63 16.41 -3.73
N SER A 108 4.42 15.89 -3.65
CA SER A 108 3.99 15.03 -2.54
C SER A 108 4.72 13.69 -2.55
N SER A 109 4.87 13.06 -3.73
CA SER A 109 5.65 11.82 -3.87
C SER A 109 7.12 12.02 -3.52
N ALA A 110 7.72 13.15 -3.92
CA ALA A 110 9.10 13.48 -3.56
C ALA A 110 9.28 13.64 -2.05
N ALA A 111 8.31 14.27 -1.36
CA ALA A 111 8.34 14.40 0.10
C ALA A 111 8.21 13.04 0.80
N GLN A 112 7.37 12.13 0.29
CA GLN A 112 7.26 10.76 0.83
C GLN A 112 8.56 9.96 0.65
N VAL A 113 9.21 10.06 -0.51
CA VAL A 113 10.51 9.42 -0.74
C VAL A 113 11.57 9.99 0.19
N PHE A 114 11.60 11.32 0.35
CA PHE A 114 12.50 12.01 1.27
C PHE A 114 12.29 11.55 2.72
N GLU A 115 11.05 11.40 3.16
CA GLU A 115 10.67 10.86 4.48
C GLU A 115 11.28 9.48 4.70
N GLN A 116 11.06 8.54 3.76
CA GLN A 116 11.60 7.18 3.85
C GLN A 116 13.13 7.16 3.90
N LEU A 117 13.78 7.92 3.03
CA LEU A 117 15.24 8.01 3.01
C LEU A 117 15.78 8.64 4.30
N SER A 118 15.15 9.69 4.81
CA SER A 118 15.52 10.35 6.06
C SER A 118 15.36 9.40 7.25
N GLN A 119 14.28 8.61 7.29
CA GLN A 119 14.05 7.61 8.34
C GLN A 119 15.15 6.54 8.32
N MET A 120 15.47 6.00 7.13
CA MET A 120 16.53 5.01 6.99
C MET A 120 17.89 5.58 7.40
N ALA A 121 18.27 6.75 6.86
CA ALA A 121 19.54 7.39 7.14
C ALA A 121 19.69 7.72 8.63
N PHE A 122 18.68 8.29 9.25
CA PHE A 122 18.71 8.63 10.67
C PHE A 122 18.79 7.36 11.54
N THR A 123 18.00 6.35 11.23
CA THR A 123 18.04 5.09 11.98
C THR A 123 19.41 4.43 11.87
N MET A 124 19.97 4.32 10.66
CA MET A 124 21.31 3.75 10.45
C MET A 124 22.40 4.55 11.17
N PHE A 125 22.36 5.88 11.10
CA PHE A 125 23.31 6.76 11.75
C PHE A 125 23.29 6.58 13.27
N VAL A 126 22.09 6.60 13.88
CA VAL A 126 21.93 6.48 15.33
C VAL A 126 22.32 5.08 15.83
N PHE A 127 21.99 4.02 15.07
CA PHE A 127 22.42 2.65 15.42
C PHE A 127 23.94 2.48 15.32
N ALA A 128 24.59 3.10 14.33
CA ALA A 128 26.04 3.06 14.19
C ALA A 128 26.75 3.80 15.34
N MET A 129 26.17 4.93 15.81
CA MET A 129 26.78 5.73 16.89
C MET A 129 26.50 5.15 18.29
N LEU A 130 25.28 4.75 18.58
CA LEU A 130 24.84 4.40 19.95
C LEU A 130 24.88 2.90 20.23
N LYS A 131 25.05 2.05 19.20
CA LYS A 131 25.14 0.56 19.32
C LYS A 131 24.24 0.00 20.42
N PRO A 132 22.90 0.08 20.28
CA PRO A 132 21.98 -0.25 21.37
C PRO A 132 22.11 -1.72 21.77
N GLU A 133 22.50 -1.97 23.01
CA GLU A 133 22.62 -3.33 23.56
C GLU A 133 21.26 -3.92 23.94
N ASN A 134 20.27 -3.06 24.22
CA ASN A 134 18.95 -3.46 24.71
C ASN A 134 17.86 -3.22 23.63
N LEU A 135 16.97 -4.21 23.47
CA LEU A 135 15.82 -4.12 22.54
C LEU A 135 14.93 -2.88 22.81
N SER A 136 14.73 -2.52 24.09
CA SER A 136 13.95 -1.33 24.46
C SER A 136 14.58 -0.05 23.92
N THR A 137 15.89 0.10 24.04
CA THR A 137 16.62 1.26 23.52
C THR A 137 16.57 1.29 22.00
N ALA A 138 16.76 0.14 21.33
CA ALA A 138 16.62 0.02 19.88
C ALA A 138 15.23 0.49 19.39
N CYS A 139 14.16 0.06 20.05
CA CYS A 139 12.79 0.48 19.71
C CYS A 139 12.57 2.00 19.90
N VAL A 140 13.15 2.60 20.94
CA VAL A 140 13.08 4.06 21.17
C VAL A 140 13.82 4.81 20.07
N LEU A 141 15.00 4.34 19.66
CA LEU A 141 15.78 4.96 18.59
C LEU A 141 15.08 4.91 17.23
N VAL A 142 14.45 3.76 16.90
CA VAL A 142 13.61 3.65 15.69
C VAL A 142 12.41 4.60 15.76
N ALA A 143 11.75 4.70 16.92
CA ALA A 143 10.64 5.62 17.13
C ALA A 143 11.08 7.09 16.99
N ALA A 144 12.25 7.44 17.51
CA ALA A 144 12.84 8.77 17.34
C ALA A 144 13.16 9.06 15.87
N GLY A 145 13.73 8.09 15.15
CA GLY A 145 13.98 8.19 13.72
C GLY A 145 12.70 8.46 12.92
N SER A 146 11.62 7.73 13.21
CA SER A 146 10.31 7.98 12.59
C SER A 146 9.79 9.39 12.92
N THR A 147 9.89 9.83 14.18
CA THR A 147 9.40 11.15 14.59
C THR A 147 10.18 12.29 13.91
N VAL A 148 11.50 12.16 13.81
CA VAL A 148 12.35 13.17 13.15
C VAL A 148 12.08 13.20 11.64
N SER A 149 11.96 12.04 11.00
CA SER A 149 11.68 11.97 9.55
C SER A 149 10.31 12.56 9.20
N GLU A 150 9.28 12.32 10.01
CA GLU A 150 7.95 12.91 9.86
C GLU A 150 7.99 14.44 10.02
N ALA A 151 8.74 14.95 11.00
CA ALA A 151 8.92 16.39 11.17
C ALA A 151 9.62 17.02 9.95
N LEU A 152 10.69 16.39 9.43
CA LEU A 152 11.38 16.84 8.23
C LEU A 152 10.47 16.80 6.99
N ALA A 153 9.69 15.73 6.83
CA ALA A 153 8.72 15.59 5.75
C ALA A 153 7.62 16.67 5.83
N PHE A 154 7.12 16.95 7.03
CA PHE A 154 6.18 18.05 7.28
C PHE A 154 6.76 19.41 6.84
N LEU A 155 8.00 19.72 7.22
CA LEU A 155 8.67 20.96 6.81
C LEU A 155 8.83 21.04 5.29
N LEU A 156 9.21 19.93 4.65
CA LEU A 156 9.33 19.86 3.21
C LEU A 156 7.99 20.04 2.50
N HIS A 157 6.93 19.36 2.96
CA HIS A 157 5.56 19.54 2.44
C HIS A 157 5.10 20.99 2.58
N GLY A 158 5.32 21.61 3.74
CA GLY A 158 4.99 23.01 3.98
C GLY A 158 5.74 23.96 3.06
N TRP A 159 7.05 23.76 2.89
CA TRP A 159 7.86 24.55 1.98
C TRP A 159 7.41 24.41 0.52
N LEU A 160 7.15 23.17 0.07
CA LEU A 160 6.64 22.89 -1.27
C LEU A 160 5.27 23.53 -1.50
N TYR A 161 4.37 23.46 -0.52
CA TYR A 161 3.05 24.10 -0.57
C TYR A 161 3.17 25.64 -0.69
N LEU A 162 4.00 26.26 0.13
CA LEU A 162 4.21 27.72 0.08
C LEU A 162 4.82 28.16 -1.25
N ARG A 163 5.79 27.39 -1.77
CA ARG A 163 6.39 27.62 -3.08
C ARG A 163 5.40 27.47 -4.23
N ASP A 164 4.58 26.40 -4.18
CA ASP A 164 3.56 26.14 -5.20
C ASP A 164 2.51 27.25 -5.22
N ARG A 165 2.03 27.66 -4.05
CA ARG A 165 1.06 28.75 -3.90
C ARG A 165 1.57 30.09 -4.40
N LYS A 166 2.87 30.39 -4.23
CA LYS A 166 3.51 31.62 -4.78
C LYS A 166 3.61 31.55 -6.30
N LYS A 167 3.97 30.40 -6.85
CA LYS A 167 4.19 30.23 -8.30
C LYS A 167 2.88 30.15 -9.08
N TYR A 168 1.86 29.58 -8.47
CA TYR A 168 0.54 29.37 -9.05
C TYR A 168 -0.52 29.91 -8.07
N PRO A 169 -0.68 31.23 -8.00
CA PRO A 169 -1.71 31.79 -7.14
C PRO A 169 -3.07 31.22 -7.57
N LEU A 170 -3.82 30.76 -6.59
CA LEU A 170 -5.20 30.35 -6.81
C LEU A 170 -5.96 31.62 -7.24
N CYS A 171 -5.96 31.91 -8.56
CA CYS A 171 -6.65 33.05 -9.13
C CYS A 171 -8.17 32.86 -9.03
N GLY A 172 -8.86 33.88 -8.59
CA GLY A 172 -10.31 33.92 -8.57
C GLY A 172 -10.84 35.26 -8.08
N VAL A 173 -12.00 35.62 -8.58
CA VAL A 173 -12.77 36.79 -8.14
C VAL A 173 -13.01 36.65 -6.63
N LYS A 174 -12.91 37.75 -5.88
CA LYS A 174 -13.34 37.83 -4.47
C LYS A 174 -14.83 37.57 -4.42
N THR A 175 -15.25 36.33 -4.31
CA THR A 175 -16.65 35.95 -4.07
C THR A 175 -17.00 36.21 -2.63
N PRO A 176 -18.30 36.59 -2.36
CA PRO A 176 -18.80 36.72 -0.99
C PRO A 176 -18.50 35.43 -0.22
N GLN A 177 -18.05 35.61 1.02
CA GLN A 177 -17.64 34.49 1.89
C GLN A 177 -18.82 33.52 2.07
N LYS A 178 -18.71 32.30 1.55
CA LYS A 178 -19.67 31.23 1.89
C LYS A 178 -19.50 30.91 3.38
N ALA A 179 -20.57 31.16 4.15
CA ALA A 179 -20.60 30.79 5.56
C ALA A 179 -20.52 29.26 5.70
N GLY A 180 -19.83 28.77 6.75
CA GLY A 180 -19.84 27.34 7.10
C GLY A 180 -18.75 26.48 6.47
N MET A 181 -17.60 27.03 6.05
CA MET A 181 -16.50 26.24 5.49
C MET A 181 -16.03 25.11 6.46
N THR A 182 -15.99 25.40 7.77
CA THR A 182 -15.69 24.39 8.80
C THR A 182 -16.69 23.24 8.76
N GLY A 183 -17.99 23.55 8.62
CA GLY A 183 -19.05 22.53 8.49
C GLY A 183 -18.89 21.67 7.24
N ARG A 184 -18.45 22.26 6.12
CA ARG A 184 -18.15 21.49 4.89
C ARG A 184 -16.94 20.56 5.08
N VAL A 185 -15.88 21.04 5.74
CA VAL A 185 -14.71 20.19 6.08
C VAL A 185 -15.14 19.04 6.98
N LEU A 186 -15.85 19.33 8.08
CA LEU A 186 -16.35 18.31 9.00
C LEU A 186 -17.28 17.30 8.32
N GLY A 187 -18.21 17.77 7.48
CA GLY A 187 -19.16 16.93 6.75
C GLY A 187 -18.50 15.93 5.78
N ILE A 188 -17.28 16.22 5.31
CA ILE A 188 -16.50 15.31 4.46
C ILE A 188 -15.52 14.48 5.30
N ALA A 189 -14.73 15.15 6.16
CA ALA A 189 -13.64 14.53 6.87
C ALA A 189 -14.10 13.54 7.93
N LEU A 190 -15.11 13.86 8.74
CA LEU A 190 -15.55 13.01 9.84
C LEU A 190 -16.11 11.65 9.39
N PRO A 191 -17.05 11.54 8.42
CA PRO A 191 -17.55 10.24 8.01
C PRO A 191 -16.45 9.36 7.39
N VAL A 192 -15.56 9.97 6.60
CA VAL A 192 -14.43 9.26 5.97
C VAL A 192 -13.41 8.86 7.04
N GLY A 193 -13.08 9.77 7.94
CA GLY A 193 -12.17 9.50 9.07
C GLY A 193 -12.70 8.40 9.98
N ALA A 194 -13.98 8.44 10.36
CA ALA A 194 -14.60 7.41 11.19
C ALA A 194 -14.53 6.02 10.54
N SER A 195 -14.84 5.91 9.24
CA SER A 195 -14.72 4.64 8.51
C SER A 195 -13.27 4.14 8.42
N ALA A 196 -12.31 5.04 8.22
CA ALA A 196 -10.90 4.70 8.19
C ALA A 196 -10.38 4.24 9.57
N VAL A 197 -10.79 4.94 10.64
CA VAL A 197 -10.43 4.57 12.03
C VAL A 197 -11.04 3.22 12.39
N LEU A 198 -12.31 2.95 12.07
CA LEU A 198 -12.94 1.65 12.31
C LEU A 198 -12.16 0.52 11.62
N ARG A 199 -11.83 0.69 10.35
CA ARG A 199 -11.01 -0.30 9.60
C ARG A 199 -9.63 -0.46 10.22
N SER A 200 -8.98 0.63 10.60
CA SER A 200 -7.66 0.59 11.24
C SER A 200 -7.71 -0.07 12.62
N ALA A 201 -8.78 0.14 13.38
CA ALA A 201 -9.01 -0.52 14.66
C ALA A 201 -9.15 -2.04 14.50
N LEU A 202 -10.00 -2.48 13.56
CA LEU A 202 -10.14 -3.92 13.23
C LEU A 202 -8.81 -4.53 12.79
N SER A 203 -8.06 -3.84 11.94
CA SER A 203 -6.72 -4.28 11.53
C SER A 203 -5.75 -4.35 12.72
N THR A 204 -5.82 -3.40 13.65
CA THR A 204 -4.99 -3.41 14.86
C THR A 204 -5.33 -4.60 15.74
N VAL A 205 -6.62 -4.88 15.96
CA VAL A 205 -7.06 -6.07 16.70
C VAL A 205 -6.50 -7.35 16.05
N LYS A 206 -6.59 -7.49 14.73
CA LYS A 206 -5.99 -8.62 14.01
C LYS A 206 -4.50 -8.76 14.35
N HIS A 207 -3.73 -7.70 14.21
CA HIS A 207 -2.28 -7.73 14.44
C HIS A 207 -1.88 -8.00 15.91
N LEU A 208 -2.69 -7.57 16.86
CA LEU A 208 -2.47 -7.85 18.27
C LEU A 208 -2.88 -9.28 18.66
N LEU A 209 -3.93 -9.79 18.00
CA LEU A 209 -4.46 -11.12 18.31
C LEU A 209 -3.54 -12.24 17.78
N VAL A 210 -2.82 -12.04 16.67
CA VAL A 210 -1.97 -13.08 16.08
C VAL A 210 -0.90 -13.60 17.04
N PRO A 211 -0.04 -12.77 17.68
CA PRO A 211 0.94 -13.28 18.64
C PRO A 211 0.29 -13.99 19.83
N VAL A 212 -0.84 -13.44 20.34
CA VAL A 212 -1.59 -14.05 21.46
C VAL A 212 -2.13 -15.43 21.07
N SER A 213 -2.67 -15.56 19.86
CA SER A 213 -3.18 -16.84 19.36
C SER A 213 -2.05 -17.84 19.09
N LEU A 214 -0.88 -17.39 18.65
CA LEU A 214 0.31 -18.23 18.51
C LEU A 214 0.82 -18.74 19.87
N MET A 215 0.79 -17.91 20.94
CA MET A 215 1.10 -18.38 22.29
C MET A 215 0.10 -19.46 22.77
N LYS A 216 -1.18 -19.32 22.43
CA LYS A 216 -2.20 -20.35 22.75
C LYS A 216 -1.97 -21.68 22.03
N SER A 217 -1.26 -21.69 20.90
CA SER A 217 -0.88 -22.93 20.20
C SER A 217 0.30 -23.69 20.82
N GLY A 218 0.84 -23.20 21.94
CA GLY A 218 1.95 -23.83 22.68
C GLY A 218 3.31 -23.19 22.43
N LEU A 219 3.39 -22.12 21.65
CA LEU A 219 4.63 -21.37 21.48
C LEU A 219 4.87 -20.46 22.69
N ASP A 220 6.12 -20.33 23.12
CA ASP A 220 6.48 -19.31 24.09
C ASP A 220 6.39 -17.91 23.51
N LYS A 221 6.43 -16.88 24.35
CA LYS A 221 6.23 -15.49 23.92
C LYS A 221 7.26 -15.03 22.88
N GLU A 222 8.52 -15.44 23.04
CA GLU A 222 9.60 -15.03 22.12
C GLU A 222 9.44 -15.70 20.76
N ALA A 223 9.15 -17.00 20.71
CA ALA A 223 8.91 -17.73 19.47
C ALA A 223 7.64 -17.24 18.76
N ALA A 224 6.55 -16.94 19.49
CA ALA A 224 5.33 -16.40 18.91
C ALA A 224 5.56 -15.02 18.25
N LEU A 225 6.30 -14.14 18.91
CA LEU A 225 6.65 -12.83 18.36
C LEU A 225 7.63 -12.94 17.19
N SER A 226 8.60 -13.88 17.26
CA SER A 226 9.52 -14.17 16.16
C SER A 226 8.78 -14.66 14.92
N GLN A 227 7.91 -15.66 15.06
CA GLN A 227 7.10 -16.18 13.95
C GLN A 227 6.20 -15.11 13.32
N TYR A 228 5.53 -14.30 14.15
CA TYR A 228 4.77 -13.16 13.66
C TYR A 228 5.67 -12.15 12.92
N GLY A 229 6.86 -11.87 13.44
CA GLY A 229 7.84 -10.98 12.85
C GLY A 229 8.37 -11.49 11.50
N ILE A 230 8.66 -12.79 11.40
CA ILE A 230 9.09 -13.44 10.15
C ILE A 230 8.02 -13.27 9.07
N VAL A 231 6.76 -13.64 9.36
CA VAL A 231 5.68 -13.55 8.37
C VAL A 231 5.38 -12.09 8.01
N GLY A 232 5.18 -11.23 9.01
CA GLY A 232 4.77 -9.83 8.79
C GLY A 232 5.89 -8.90 8.33
N GLY A 233 7.13 -9.12 8.82
CA GLY A 233 8.27 -8.24 8.58
C GLY A 233 9.24 -8.71 7.49
N MET A 234 9.23 -9.99 7.14
CA MET A 234 10.14 -10.55 6.14
C MET A 234 9.38 -11.10 4.93
N VAL A 235 8.43 -12.02 5.16
CA VAL A 235 7.75 -12.74 4.08
C VAL A 235 6.82 -11.82 3.29
N LEU A 236 5.87 -11.13 3.94
CA LEU A 236 4.91 -10.27 3.25
C LEU A 236 5.57 -9.14 2.43
N PRO A 237 6.61 -8.42 2.92
CA PRO A 237 7.33 -7.45 2.10
C PRO A 237 7.93 -8.04 0.82
N VAL A 238 8.53 -9.24 0.88
CA VAL A 238 9.08 -9.91 -0.29
C VAL A 238 8.00 -10.27 -1.30
N LEU A 239 6.86 -10.79 -0.82
CA LEU A 239 5.73 -11.14 -1.68
C LEU A 239 5.10 -9.91 -2.34
N LEU A 240 5.00 -8.79 -1.60
CA LEU A 240 4.31 -7.58 -2.06
C LEU A 240 5.20 -6.60 -2.83
N PHE A 241 6.54 -6.69 -2.71
CA PHE A 241 7.46 -5.78 -3.39
C PHE A 241 7.22 -5.70 -4.91
N PRO A 242 7.09 -6.82 -5.66
CA PRO A 242 6.82 -6.76 -7.08
C PRO A 242 5.44 -6.16 -7.41
N CYS A 243 4.47 -6.19 -6.49
CA CYS A 243 3.15 -5.58 -6.67
C CYS A 243 3.22 -4.06 -6.89
N ALA A 244 4.28 -3.40 -6.42
CA ALA A 244 4.48 -1.96 -6.60
C ALA A 244 4.44 -1.54 -8.10
N PHE A 245 4.92 -2.39 -8.99
CA PHE A 245 4.82 -2.17 -10.45
C PHE A 245 3.37 -2.16 -10.92
N LEU A 246 2.55 -3.09 -10.42
CA LEU A 246 1.13 -3.17 -10.77
C LEU A 246 0.32 -2.03 -10.17
N LEU A 247 0.65 -1.59 -8.95
CA LEU A 247 0.00 -0.42 -8.33
C LEU A 247 0.26 0.85 -9.13
N GLY A 248 1.49 1.05 -9.63
CA GLY A 248 1.81 2.16 -10.54
C GLY A 248 0.95 2.12 -11.81
N PHE A 249 0.79 0.94 -12.39
CA PHE A 249 -0.06 0.73 -13.56
C PHE A 249 -1.56 0.96 -13.26
N SER A 250 -2.05 0.42 -12.14
CA SER A 250 -3.44 0.61 -11.70
C SER A 250 -3.79 2.08 -11.49
N ASN A 251 -2.89 2.87 -10.90
CA ASN A 251 -3.09 4.30 -10.69
C ASN A 251 -3.25 5.10 -12.00
N LEU A 252 -2.66 4.64 -13.09
CA LEU A 252 -2.85 5.25 -14.42
C LEU A 252 -4.18 4.85 -15.05
N LEU A 253 -4.71 3.68 -14.74
CA LEU A 253 -5.95 3.15 -15.31
C LEU A 253 -7.21 3.72 -14.64
N VAL A 254 -7.14 4.05 -13.35
CA VAL A 254 -8.28 4.61 -12.61
C VAL A 254 -8.90 5.83 -13.32
N PRO A 255 -8.13 6.86 -13.72
CA PRO A 255 -8.67 8.00 -14.46
C PRO A 255 -9.21 7.64 -15.84
N GLU A 256 -8.58 6.69 -16.55
CA GLU A 256 -9.05 6.25 -17.88
C GLU A 256 -10.39 5.54 -17.77
N ILE A 257 -10.56 4.64 -16.81
CA ILE A 257 -11.82 3.93 -16.55
C ILE A 257 -12.92 4.92 -16.13
N ALA A 258 -12.60 5.86 -15.24
CA ALA A 258 -13.55 6.89 -14.81
C ALA A 258 -14.04 7.73 -15.99
N ARG A 259 -13.14 8.14 -16.89
CA ARG A 259 -13.47 8.86 -18.12
C ARG A 259 -14.33 8.02 -19.08
N CYS A 260 -13.98 6.76 -19.29
CA CYS A 260 -14.77 5.86 -20.13
C CYS A 260 -16.17 5.64 -19.56
N ARG A 261 -16.31 5.58 -18.24
CA ARG A 261 -17.61 5.46 -17.57
C ARG A 261 -18.48 6.71 -17.81
N THR A 262 -17.94 7.91 -17.62
CA THR A 262 -18.69 9.17 -17.86
C THR A 262 -19.11 9.33 -19.32
N LEU A 263 -18.35 8.80 -20.27
CA LEU A 263 -18.67 8.81 -21.69
C LEU A 263 -19.54 7.62 -22.15
N GLY A 264 -19.92 6.71 -21.25
CA GLY A 264 -20.75 5.55 -21.57
C GLY A 264 -20.07 4.47 -22.43
N LEU A 265 -18.75 4.48 -22.57
CA LEU A 265 -17.97 3.61 -23.47
C LEU A 265 -17.74 2.22 -22.86
N LYS A 266 -18.79 1.41 -22.75
CA LYS A 266 -18.75 0.07 -22.11
C LYS A 266 -17.75 -0.88 -22.76
N GLU A 267 -17.67 -0.95 -24.09
CA GLU A 267 -16.72 -1.82 -24.81
C GLU A 267 -15.27 -1.47 -24.49
N ARG A 268 -14.96 -0.19 -24.38
CA ARG A 268 -13.61 0.26 -24.02
C ARG A 268 -13.26 -0.09 -22.57
N ILE A 269 -14.20 0.02 -21.65
CA ILE A 269 -14.02 -0.44 -20.26
C ILE A 269 -13.69 -1.93 -20.24
N ASN A 270 -14.47 -2.76 -20.96
CA ASN A 270 -14.24 -4.20 -21.04
C ASN A 270 -12.88 -4.54 -21.64
N SER A 271 -12.46 -3.87 -22.70
CA SER A 271 -11.15 -4.05 -23.32
C SER A 271 -9.99 -3.67 -22.39
N VAL A 272 -10.14 -2.59 -21.63
CA VAL A 272 -9.15 -2.18 -20.62
C VAL A 272 -9.08 -3.21 -19.51
N MET A 273 -10.22 -3.65 -18.97
CA MET A 273 -10.27 -4.69 -17.92
C MET A 273 -9.62 -5.99 -18.38
N GLU A 274 -9.97 -6.48 -19.58
CA GLU A 274 -9.37 -7.70 -20.14
C GLU A 274 -7.85 -7.61 -20.19
N ARG A 275 -7.32 -6.48 -20.64
CA ARG A 275 -5.88 -6.24 -20.71
C ARG A 275 -5.24 -6.23 -19.31
N VAL A 276 -5.87 -5.55 -18.35
CA VAL A 276 -5.38 -5.48 -16.95
C VAL A 276 -5.34 -6.88 -16.35
N PHE A 277 -6.43 -7.63 -16.43
CA PHE A 277 -6.49 -8.99 -15.90
C PHE A 277 -5.42 -9.88 -16.52
N ARG A 278 -5.30 -9.87 -17.86
CA ARG A 278 -4.30 -10.68 -18.56
C ARG A 278 -2.87 -10.32 -18.15
N MET A 279 -2.53 -9.01 -18.14
CA MET A 279 -1.19 -8.56 -17.75
C MET A 279 -0.89 -8.87 -16.28
N THR A 280 -1.85 -8.64 -15.38
CA THR A 280 -1.70 -8.96 -13.96
C THR A 280 -1.48 -10.44 -13.73
N LEU A 281 -2.28 -11.32 -14.38
CA LEU A 281 -2.13 -12.77 -14.26
C LEU A 281 -0.78 -13.25 -14.81
N MET A 282 -0.36 -12.80 -15.98
CA MET A 282 0.96 -13.16 -16.52
C MET A 282 2.08 -12.73 -15.59
N PHE A 283 2.04 -11.51 -15.07
CA PHE A 283 3.07 -10.99 -14.19
C PHE A 283 3.07 -11.73 -12.85
N SER A 284 1.92 -11.88 -12.21
CA SER A 284 1.81 -12.49 -10.88
C SER A 284 2.17 -13.98 -10.87
N VAL A 285 1.80 -14.73 -11.92
CA VAL A 285 2.18 -16.14 -12.05
C VAL A 285 3.69 -16.29 -12.21
N GLY A 286 4.35 -15.43 -13.00
CA GLY A 286 5.80 -15.42 -13.10
C GLY A 286 6.49 -15.12 -11.76
N VAL A 287 5.98 -14.12 -11.02
CA VAL A 287 6.48 -13.80 -9.68
C VAL A 287 6.23 -14.94 -8.70
N ALA A 288 5.04 -15.53 -8.68
CA ALA A 288 4.70 -16.65 -7.82
C ALA A 288 5.62 -17.84 -8.04
N ALA A 289 5.91 -18.18 -9.30
CA ALA A 289 6.84 -19.26 -9.63
C ALA A 289 8.28 -18.95 -9.20
N ALA A 290 8.76 -17.71 -9.38
CA ALA A 290 10.07 -17.28 -8.92
C ALA A 290 10.19 -17.38 -7.39
N LEU A 291 9.20 -16.91 -6.66
CA LEU A 291 9.14 -16.99 -5.19
C LEU A 291 9.06 -18.43 -4.69
N TRP A 292 8.29 -19.28 -5.37
CA TRP A 292 8.21 -20.71 -5.04
C TRP A 292 9.53 -21.44 -5.23
N CYS A 293 10.17 -21.24 -6.37
CA CYS A 293 11.40 -21.97 -6.73
C CYS A 293 12.63 -21.49 -5.95
N PHE A 294 12.74 -20.19 -5.72
CA PHE A 294 13.90 -19.57 -5.07
C PHE A 294 13.62 -19.09 -3.65
N ALA A 295 12.59 -19.65 -2.97
CA ALA A 295 12.20 -19.26 -1.62
C ALA A 295 13.38 -19.32 -0.63
N GLU A 296 14.19 -20.37 -0.67
CA GLU A 296 15.37 -20.54 0.19
C GLU A 296 16.44 -19.49 -0.08
N SER A 297 16.70 -19.20 -1.36
CA SER A 297 17.66 -18.18 -1.76
C SER A 297 17.21 -16.77 -1.33
N PHE A 298 15.92 -16.45 -1.46
CA PHE A 298 15.37 -15.18 -0.96
C PHE A 298 15.50 -15.07 0.56
N ALA A 299 15.12 -16.12 1.30
CA ALA A 299 15.19 -16.14 2.75
C ALA A 299 16.63 -16.00 3.25
N ALA A 300 17.57 -16.73 2.66
CA ALA A 300 18.98 -16.70 3.04
C ALA A 300 19.66 -15.37 2.70
N LEU A 301 19.47 -14.86 1.47
CA LEU A 301 20.19 -13.68 1.00
C LEU A 301 19.64 -12.37 1.56
N LEU A 302 18.32 -12.26 1.79
CA LEU A 302 17.72 -11.03 2.29
C LEU A 302 17.72 -10.94 3.81
N TYR A 303 17.53 -12.06 4.51
CA TYR A 303 17.27 -12.05 5.94
C TYR A 303 18.15 -13.00 6.76
N ASN A 304 18.88 -13.92 6.10
CA ASN A 304 19.62 -15.00 6.75
C ASN A 304 18.75 -15.84 7.71
N GLU A 305 17.44 -16.01 7.36
CA GLU A 305 16.43 -16.65 8.21
C GLU A 305 15.75 -17.81 7.46
N PRO A 306 16.19 -19.06 7.69
CA PRO A 306 15.64 -20.22 6.97
C PRO A 306 14.15 -20.45 7.17
N ALA A 307 13.60 -20.05 8.33
CA ALA A 307 12.18 -20.19 8.63
C ALA A 307 11.28 -19.38 7.67
N ALA A 308 11.80 -18.27 7.12
CA ALA A 308 11.08 -17.48 6.13
C ALA A 308 10.85 -18.23 4.81
N ALA A 309 11.73 -19.16 4.42
CA ALA A 309 11.63 -19.90 3.16
C ALA A 309 10.36 -20.73 3.04
N SER A 310 10.00 -21.45 4.11
CA SER A 310 8.78 -22.26 4.16
C SER A 310 7.51 -21.41 4.01
N ALA A 311 7.48 -20.27 4.67
CA ALA A 311 6.36 -19.33 4.60
C ALA A 311 6.27 -18.62 3.23
N ILE A 312 7.42 -18.23 2.62
CA ILE A 312 7.45 -17.69 1.25
C ILE A 312 6.88 -18.74 0.29
N ARG A 313 7.34 -19.99 0.39
CA ARG A 313 6.86 -21.08 -0.49
C ARG A 313 5.37 -21.36 -0.31
N ALA A 314 4.88 -21.37 0.93
CA ALA A 314 3.45 -21.59 1.22
C ALA A 314 2.54 -20.48 0.68
N LEU A 315 2.98 -19.21 0.75
CA LEU A 315 2.19 -18.07 0.29
C LEU A 315 2.46 -17.68 -1.18
N ALA A 316 3.50 -18.21 -1.83
CA ALA A 316 3.81 -17.87 -3.23
C ALA A 316 2.63 -18.07 -4.20
N PRO A 317 1.81 -19.14 -4.14
CA PRO A 317 0.63 -19.29 -5.02
C PRO A 317 -0.42 -18.19 -4.79
N ILE A 318 -0.53 -17.71 -3.55
CA ILE A 318 -1.51 -16.68 -3.16
C ILE A 318 -1.15 -15.30 -3.72
N VAL A 319 0.13 -15.07 -4.05
CA VAL A 319 0.60 -13.82 -4.69
C VAL A 319 -0.22 -13.48 -5.93
N THR A 320 -0.62 -14.49 -6.71
CA THR A 320 -1.47 -14.28 -7.90
C THR A 320 -2.83 -13.69 -7.51
N VAL A 321 -3.42 -14.15 -6.43
CA VAL A 321 -4.69 -13.64 -5.89
C VAL A 321 -4.50 -12.23 -5.34
N MET A 322 -3.45 -11.98 -4.54
CA MET A 322 -3.15 -10.67 -3.95
C MET A 322 -2.97 -9.58 -5.00
N TYR A 323 -2.25 -9.89 -6.08
CA TYR A 323 -2.02 -8.93 -7.15
C TYR A 323 -3.28 -8.67 -7.99
N LEU A 324 -4.07 -9.71 -8.20
CA LEU A 324 -5.33 -9.58 -8.92
C LEU A 324 -6.35 -8.78 -8.10
N ASP A 325 -6.40 -8.99 -6.78
CA ASP A 325 -7.24 -8.20 -5.86
C ASP A 325 -6.88 -6.71 -5.92
N SER A 326 -5.59 -6.36 -5.87
CA SER A 326 -5.11 -5.00 -6.01
C SER A 326 -5.53 -4.35 -7.35
N ALA A 327 -5.52 -5.11 -8.44
CA ALA A 327 -5.93 -4.64 -9.76
C ALA A 327 -7.45 -4.43 -9.83
N VAL A 328 -8.23 -5.37 -9.30
CA VAL A 328 -9.70 -5.30 -9.24
C VAL A 328 -10.15 -4.13 -8.37
N ASP A 329 -9.51 -3.92 -7.23
CA ASP A 329 -9.75 -2.76 -6.35
C ASP A 329 -9.50 -1.43 -7.07
N GLY A 330 -8.43 -1.36 -7.87
CA GLY A 330 -8.14 -0.19 -8.72
C GLY A 330 -9.25 0.07 -9.75
N ILE A 331 -9.71 -0.98 -10.43
CA ILE A 331 -10.81 -0.89 -11.40
C ILE A 331 -12.12 -0.45 -10.73
N LEU A 332 -12.49 -1.06 -9.60
CA LEU A 332 -13.69 -0.70 -8.85
C LEU A 332 -13.66 0.76 -8.38
N LYS A 333 -12.51 1.26 -7.91
CA LYS A 333 -12.33 2.67 -7.58
C LYS A 333 -12.52 3.57 -8.80
N GLY A 334 -12.01 3.20 -9.97
CA GLY A 334 -12.24 3.90 -11.24
C GLY A 334 -13.70 3.89 -11.68
N LEU A 335 -14.42 2.82 -11.39
CA LEU A 335 -15.87 2.70 -11.60
C LEU A 335 -16.70 3.43 -10.52
N GLY A 336 -16.08 4.10 -9.54
CA GLY A 336 -16.79 4.80 -8.46
C GLY A 336 -17.39 3.89 -7.40
N GLU A 337 -17.02 2.63 -7.35
CA GLU A 337 -17.48 1.62 -6.38
C GLU A 337 -16.61 1.57 -5.11
N GLN A 338 -16.03 2.71 -4.70
CA GLN A 338 -15.13 2.80 -3.56
C GLN A 338 -15.77 2.32 -2.24
N VAL A 339 -17.07 2.59 -2.05
CA VAL A 339 -17.80 2.19 -0.85
C VAL A 339 -17.91 0.66 -0.77
N ALA A 340 -18.11 -0.02 -1.91
CA ALA A 340 -18.15 -1.48 -1.97
C ALA A 340 -16.78 -2.08 -1.57
N VAL A 341 -15.69 -1.53 -2.12
CA VAL A 341 -14.32 -1.95 -1.77
C VAL A 341 -14.06 -1.80 -0.27
N VAL A 342 -14.39 -0.65 0.33
CA VAL A 342 -14.22 -0.44 1.77
C VAL A 342 -15.03 -1.45 2.58
N ARG A 343 -16.27 -1.72 2.19
CA ARG A 343 -17.15 -2.69 2.87
C ARG A 343 -16.58 -4.10 2.82
N TYR A 344 -16.05 -4.54 1.67
CA TYR A 344 -15.45 -5.88 1.53
C TYR A 344 -14.17 -6.01 2.34
N ASN A 345 -13.33 -4.99 2.37
CA ASN A 345 -12.15 -4.96 3.23
C ASN A 345 -12.50 -5.04 4.74
N VAL A 346 -13.65 -4.49 5.17
CA VAL A 346 -14.15 -4.65 6.55
C VAL A 346 -14.59 -6.09 6.80
N TYR A 347 -15.34 -6.70 5.86
CA TYR A 347 -15.76 -8.11 5.97
C TYR A 347 -14.56 -9.05 6.01
N ASP A 348 -13.57 -8.82 5.15
CA ASP A 348 -12.31 -9.57 5.14
C ASP A 348 -11.57 -9.46 6.47
N THR A 349 -11.41 -8.24 6.98
CA THR A 349 -10.72 -8.03 8.25
C THR A 349 -11.46 -8.71 9.42
N ALA A 350 -12.79 -8.68 9.42
CA ALA A 350 -13.60 -9.38 10.42
C ALA A 350 -13.43 -10.90 10.32
N LEU A 351 -13.43 -11.45 9.10
CA LEU A 351 -13.14 -12.87 8.86
C LEU A 351 -11.73 -13.23 9.35
N CYS A 352 -10.72 -12.40 9.04
CA CYS A 352 -9.36 -12.58 9.54
C CYS A 352 -9.31 -12.67 11.06
N VAL A 353 -9.98 -11.75 11.78
CA VAL A 353 -10.01 -11.77 13.25
C VAL A 353 -10.62 -13.06 13.76
N LEU A 354 -11.73 -13.51 13.16
CA LEU A 354 -12.37 -14.77 13.51
C LEU A 354 -11.44 -15.97 13.28
N MET A 355 -10.79 -16.03 12.11
CA MET A 355 -9.87 -17.12 11.77
C MET A 355 -8.62 -17.12 12.65
N VAL A 356 -8.05 -15.96 12.95
CA VAL A 356 -6.91 -15.86 13.88
C VAL A 356 -7.29 -16.38 15.25
N TYR A 357 -8.51 -16.10 15.72
CA TYR A 357 -8.99 -16.58 17.02
C TYR A 357 -9.26 -18.09 17.05
N THR A 358 -9.70 -18.68 15.93
CA THR A 358 -10.11 -20.10 15.86
C THR A 358 -9.02 -21.02 15.31
N LEU A 359 -8.38 -20.67 14.19
CA LEU A 359 -7.41 -21.54 13.51
C LEU A 359 -6.00 -21.46 14.09
N VAL A 360 -5.55 -20.26 14.44
CA VAL A 360 -4.16 -20.07 14.88
C VAL A 360 -3.87 -20.79 16.20
N PRO A 361 -4.75 -20.82 17.21
CA PRO A 361 -4.50 -21.61 18.43
C PRO A 361 -4.38 -23.12 18.18
N VAL A 362 -5.04 -23.64 17.14
CA VAL A 362 -5.06 -25.09 16.82
C VAL A 362 -3.88 -25.47 15.93
N PHE A 363 -3.59 -24.68 14.89
CA PHE A 363 -2.63 -25.01 13.85
C PHE A 363 -1.33 -24.17 13.91
N GLY A 364 -1.19 -23.27 14.89
CA GLY A 364 -0.01 -22.42 15.06
C GLY A 364 0.30 -21.57 13.83
N THR A 365 1.57 -21.55 13.41
CA THR A 365 2.04 -20.80 12.25
C THR A 365 1.34 -21.21 10.94
N ALA A 366 1.06 -22.50 10.76
CA ALA A 366 0.31 -22.98 9.59
C ALA A 366 -1.11 -22.40 9.55
N GLY A 367 -1.78 -22.29 10.70
CA GLY A 367 -3.08 -21.63 10.84
C GLY A 367 -3.01 -20.13 10.49
N TYR A 368 -1.91 -19.48 10.85
CA TYR A 368 -1.70 -18.07 10.47
C TYR A 368 -1.50 -17.88 8.96
N LEU A 369 -0.68 -18.72 8.31
CA LEU A 369 -0.50 -18.71 6.86
C LEU A 369 -1.81 -19.04 6.12
N ALA A 370 -2.56 -20.04 6.62
CA ALA A 370 -3.88 -20.38 6.08
C ALA A 370 -4.86 -19.21 6.21
N THR A 371 -4.84 -18.49 7.33
CA THR A 371 -5.68 -17.29 7.51
C THR A 371 -5.39 -16.23 6.46
N ILE A 372 -4.11 -15.95 6.18
CA ILE A 372 -3.73 -15.01 5.13
C ILE A 372 -4.25 -15.49 3.78
N ALA A 373 -4.04 -16.75 3.44
CA ALA A 373 -4.45 -17.31 2.15
C ALA A 373 -5.96 -17.27 1.95
N VAL A 374 -6.74 -17.70 2.94
CA VAL A 374 -8.22 -17.72 2.84
C VAL A 374 -8.79 -16.30 2.79
N SER A 375 -8.26 -15.39 3.59
CA SER A 375 -8.64 -13.98 3.60
C SER A 375 -8.46 -13.34 2.22
N GLU A 376 -7.31 -13.50 1.60
CA GLU A 376 -7.05 -12.93 0.27
C GLU A 376 -7.99 -13.51 -0.80
N VAL A 377 -8.25 -14.82 -0.78
CA VAL A 377 -9.20 -15.46 -1.69
C VAL A 377 -10.62 -14.95 -1.45
N PHE A 378 -11.02 -14.78 -0.19
CA PHE A 378 -12.33 -14.26 0.17
C PHE A 378 -12.51 -12.81 -0.30
N ASN A 379 -11.55 -11.91 -0.02
CA ASN A 379 -11.61 -10.51 -0.42
C ASN A 379 -11.68 -10.39 -1.96
N MET A 380 -10.79 -11.10 -2.65
CA MET A 380 -10.78 -11.14 -4.12
C MET A 380 -12.11 -11.66 -4.69
N SER A 381 -12.71 -12.67 -4.07
CA SER A 381 -13.98 -13.23 -4.53
C SER A 381 -15.13 -12.22 -4.43
N LEU A 382 -15.21 -11.45 -3.34
CA LEU A 382 -16.19 -10.38 -3.17
C LEU A 382 -15.98 -9.23 -4.16
N SER A 383 -14.73 -8.77 -4.31
CA SER A 383 -14.36 -7.71 -5.23
C SER A 383 -14.63 -8.12 -6.68
N ALA A 384 -14.28 -9.34 -7.08
CA ALA A 384 -14.54 -9.89 -8.41
C ALA A 384 -16.05 -10.05 -8.68
N ALA A 385 -16.83 -10.56 -7.74
CA ALA A 385 -18.27 -10.67 -7.87
C ALA A 385 -18.92 -9.28 -8.10
N ARG A 386 -18.47 -8.26 -7.35
CA ARG A 386 -18.94 -6.88 -7.55
C ARG A 386 -18.57 -6.34 -8.92
N LEU A 387 -17.34 -6.58 -9.36
CA LEU A 387 -16.87 -6.16 -10.69
C LEU A 387 -17.73 -6.75 -11.80
N VAL A 388 -17.96 -8.06 -11.74
CA VAL A 388 -18.82 -8.77 -12.71
C VAL A 388 -20.25 -8.22 -12.68
N TYR A 389 -20.81 -7.97 -11.50
CA TYR A 389 -22.16 -7.41 -11.35
C TYR A 389 -22.29 -6.02 -12.00
N VAL A 390 -21.30 -5.14 -11.79
CA VAL A 390 -21.35 -3.75 -12.28
C VAL A 390 -21.07 -3.66 -13.78
N THR A 391 -20.20 -4.51 -14.32
CA THR A 391 -19.71 -4.38 -15.70
C THR A 391 -20.29 -5.42 -16.65
N GLY A 392 -20.81 -6.55 -16.15
CA GLY A 392 -21.18 -7.70 -16.96
C GLY A 392 -19.96 -8.42 -17.60
N PHE A 393 -18.75 -8.12 -17.13
CA PHE A 393 -17.52 -8.66 -17.68
C PHE A 393 -17.40 -10.16 -17.50
N ARG A 394 -17.08 -10.87 -18.58
CA ARG A 394 -16.85 -12.32 -18.55
C ARG A 394 -15.36 -12.58 -18.51
N VAL A 395 -14.90 -13.20 -17.44
CA VAL A 395 -13.48 -13.55 -17.26
C VAL A 395 -13.18 -14.87 -17.98
N HIS A 396 -12.26 -14.87 -18.94
CA HIS A 396 -11.78 -16.08 -19.61
C HIS A 396 -10.60 -16.70 -18.84
N MET A 397 -10.85 -17.13 -17.60
CA MET A 397 -9.81 -17.61 -16.66
C MET A 397 -8.93 -18.73 -17.23
N GLY A 398 -9.51 -19.70 -17.96
CA GLY A 398 -8.77 -20.89 -18.40
C GLY A 398 -7.53 -20.58 -19.22
N ARG A 399 -7.68 -19.80 -20.29
CA ARG A 399 -6.55 -19.48 -21.19
C ARG A 399 -5.56 -18.49 -20.59
N TRP A 400 -6.04 -17.57 -19.74
CA TRP A 400 -5.20 -16.54 -19.13
C TRP A 400 -4.45 -17.03 -17.89
N THR A 401 -4.82 -18.19 -17.33
CA THR A 401 -4.18 -18.76 -16.16
C THR A 401 -3.39 -20.03 -16.47
N LEU A 402 -3.98 -20.99 -17.19
CA LEU A 402 -3.35 -22.30 -17.45
C LEU A 402 -2.08 -22.18 -18.29
N LEU A 403 -2.11 -21.41 -19.37
CA LEU A 403 -0.94 -21.24 -20.22
C LEU A 403 0.23 -20.51 -19.53
N PRO A 404 0.01 -19.37 -18.83
CA PRO A 404 1.05 -18.76 -18.02
C PRO A 404 1.60 -19.68 -16.92
N VAL A 405 0.76 -20.48 -16.22
CA VAL A 405 1.22 -21.43 -15.21
C VAL A 405 2.12 -22.50 -15.83
N ALA A 406 1.72 -23.10 -16.96
CA ALA A 406 2.55 -24.06 -17.67
C ALA A 406 3.88 -23.46 -18.13
N ALA A 407 3.86 -22.24 -18.69
CA ALA A 407 5.06 -21.52 -19.08
C ALA A 407 5.96 -21.21 -17.89
N ALA A 408 5.38 -20.81 -16.74
CA ALA A 408 6.12 -20.52 -15.53
C ALA A 408 6.78 -21.78 -14.95
N ALA A 409 6.06 -22.90 -14.90
CA ALA A 409 6.61 -24.19 -14.46
C ALA A 409 7.77 -24.64 -15.36
N ALA A 410 7.62 -24.56 -16.68
CA ALA A 410 8.66 -24.92 -17.64
C ALA A 410 9.88 -23.99 -17.51
N SER A 411 9.69 -22.67 -17.38
CA SER A 411 10.78 -21.71 -17.22
C SER A 411 11.54 -21.87 -15.89
N ALA A 412 10.82 -22.21 -14.82
CA ALA A 412 11.42 -22.51 -13.54
C ALA A 412 12.27 -23.79 -13.58
N ALA A 413 11.75 -24.87 -14.18
CA ALA A 413 12.50 -26.11 -14.40
C ALA A 413 13.73 -25.87 -15.29
N PHE A 414 13.59 -25.07 -16.34
CA PHE A 414 14.73 -24.70 -17.21
C PHE A 414 15.79 -23.90 -16.44
N SER A 415 15.41 -22.89 -15.67
CA SER A 415 16.33 -22.07 -14.88
C SER A 415 17.09 -22.91 -13.84
N THR A 416 16.39 -23.80 -13.14
CA THR A 416 17.03 -24.71 -12.15
C THR A 416 17.98 -25.71 -12.83
N ALA A 417 17.65 -26.22 -14.03
CA ALA A 417 18.53 -27.08 -14.81
C ALA A 417 19.80 -26.35 -15.27
N VAL A 418 19.67 -25.10 -15.74
CA VAL A 418 20.82 -24.26 -16.15
C VAL A 418 21.76 -24.00 -14.96
N LEU A 419 21.20 -23.65 -13.79
CA LEU A 419 22.01 -23.46 -12.58
C LEU A 419 22.82 -24.72 -12.20
N LYS A 420 22.18 -25.89 -12.25
CA LYS A 420 22.85 -27.17 -11.97
C LYS A 420 23.92 -27.45 -13.00
N ALA A 421 23.67 -27.24 -14.28
CA ALA A 421 24.63 -27.49 -15.35
C ALA A 421 25.87 -26.58 -15.26
N LEU A 422 25.70 -25.34 -14.78
CA LEU A 422 26.79 -24.38 -14.62
C LEU A 422 27.45 -24.44 -13.23
N ASN A 423 27.01 -25.37 -12.36
CA ASN A 423 27.45 -25.46 -10.96
C ASN A 423 27.37 -24.13 -10.20
N LEU A 424 26.41 -23.27 -10.57
CA LEU A 424 26.17 -21.99 -9.92
C LEU A 424 25.20 -22.16 -8.75
N GLY A 425 25.65 -21.81 -7.54
CA GLY A 425 24.78 -21.80 -6.37
C GLY A 425 23.80 -20.61 -6.40
N ALA A 426 22.52 -20.88 -6.26
CA ALA A 426 21.48 -19.83 -6.13
C ALA A 426 21.58 -19.06 -4.80
N PHE A 427 22.45 -19.47 -3.90
CA PHE A 427 22.69 -18.82 -2.59
C PHE A 427 23.66 -17.64 -2.64
N SER A 428 24.22 -17.31 -3.80
CA SER A 428 24.97 -16.08 -4.00
C SER A 428 24.08 -15.00 -4.63
N PRO A 429 24.26 -13.70 -4.31
CA PRO A 429 23.47 -12.63 -4.92
C PRO A 429 23.56 -12.64 -6.46
N ALA A 430 24.75 -12.88 -7.01
CA ALA A 430 24.96 -12.99 -8.46
C ALA A 430 24.24 -14.22 -9.05
N GLY A 431 24.30 -15.36 -8.35
CA GLY A 431 23.61 -16.59 -8.77
C GLY A 431 22.10 -16.44 -8.78
N LEU A 432 21.52 -15.80 -7.76
CA LEU A 432 20.08 -15.54 -7.71
C LEU A 432 19.64 -14.58 -8.84
N VAL A 433 20.39 -13.48 -9.05
CA VAL A 433 20.07 -12.52 -10.14
C VAL A 433 20.16 -13.21 -11.51
N PHE A 434 21.18 -14.04 -11.72
CA PHE A 434 21.33 -14.83 -12.94
C PHE A 434 20.17 -15.80 -13.13
N ALA A 435 19.80 -16.56 -12.08
CA ALA A 435 18.69 -17.51 -12.09
C ALA A 435 17.35 -16.84 -12.44
N LEU A 436 17.07 -15.69 -11.79
CA LEU A 436 15.88 -14.91 -12.06
C LEU A 436 15.87 -14.35 -13.50
N SER A 437 17.04 -13.90 -13.99
CA SER A 437 17.16 -13.40 -15.37
C SER A 437 16.90 -14.50 -16.40
N VAL A 438 17.49 -15.68 -16.22
CA VAL A 438 17.24 -16.85 -17.07
C VAL A 438 15.78 -17.25 -17.05
N MET A 439 15.20 -17.33 -15.85
CA MET A 439 13.78 -17.67 -15.68
C MET A 439 12.86 -16.66 -16.37
N LEU A 440 13.09 -15.35 -16.18
CA LEU A 440 12.29 -14.30 -16.78
C LEU A 440 12.41 -14.30 -18.31
N CYS A 441 13.61 -14.49 -18.87
CA CYS A 441 13.83 -14.58 -20.31
C CYS A 441 13.12 -15.81 -20.90
N ALA A 442 13.24 -16.97 -20.28
CA ALA A 442 12.58 -18.20 -20.70
C ALA A 442 11.04 -18.06 -20.61
N TYR A 443 10.53 -17.50 -19.50
CA TYR A 443 9.11 -17.26 -19.28
C TYR A 443 8.52 -16.32 -20.35
N TYR A 444 9.17 -15.18 -20.59
CA TYR A 444 8.73 -14.24 -21.61
C TYR A 444 8.79 -14.84 -23.02
N GLY A 445 9.84 -15.62 -23.33
CA GLY A 445 9.97 -16.36 -24.57
C GLY A 445 8.82 -17.34 -24.79
N LEU A 446 8.49 -18.15 -23.76
CA LEU A 446 7.36 -19.09 -23.81
C LEU A 446 6.01 -18.39 -23.94
N LEU A 447 5.78 -17.28 -23.20
CA LEU A 447 4.54 -16.51 -23.34
C LEU A 447 4.36 -15.94 -24.77
N ARG A 448 5.46 -15.53 -25.41
CA ARG A 448 5.42 -15.10 -26.83
C ARG A 448 5.13 -16.26 -27.79
N LEU A 449 5.78 -17.40 -27.58
CA LEU A 449 5.55 -18.62 -28.40
C LEU A 449 4.10 -19.08 -28.30
N LEU A 450 3.53 -19.06 -27.08
CA LEU A 450 2.14 -19.42 -26.80
C LEU A 450 1.12 -18.33 -27.21
N ARG A 451 1.59 -17.23 -27.84
CA ARG A 451 0.75 -16.09 -28.25
C ARG A 451 -0.13 -15.51 -27.13
N CYS A 452 0.36 -15.56 -25.88
CA CYS A 452 -0.31 -14.95 -24.73
C CYS A 452 -0.13 -13.43 -24.70
N VAL A 453 0.99 -12.92 -25.23
CA VAL A 453 1.32 -11.47 -25.28
C VAL A 453 0.96 -10.89 -26.62
N ASN A 454 0.09 -9.89 -26.64
CA ASN A 454 -0.28 -9.15 -27.84
C ASN A 454 0.70 -7.99 -28.11
N SER A 455 0.90 -7.63 -29.40
CA SER A 455 1.72 -6.48 -29.78
C SER A 455 1.27 -5.15 -29.12
N GLY A 456 -0.03 -5.01 -28.86
CA GLY A 456 -0.60 -3.87 -28.16
C GLY A 456 -0.16 -3.76 -26.69
N ASP A 457 0.12 -4.89 -26.02
CA ASP A 457 0.59 -4.91 -24.62
C ASP A 457 2.03 -4.40 -24.53
N VAL A 458 2.88 -4.82 -25.48
CA VAL A 458 4.27 -4.33 -25.59
C VAL A 458 4.33 -2.84 -25.89
N ALA A 459 3.45 -2.34 -26.77
CA ALA A 459 3.37 -0.91 -27.09
C ALA A 459 2.96 -0.07 -25.85
N LEU A 460 2.08 -0.60 -25.01
CA LEU A 460 1.64 0.08 -23.78
C LEU A 460 2.78 0.14 -22.74
N VAL A 461 3.50 -0.95 -22.54
CA VAL A 461 4.69 -0.98 -21.66
C VAL A 461 5.73 0.01 -22.16
N LYS A 462 6.03 0.03 -23.49
CA LYS A 462 6.94 1.02 -24.07
C LYS A 462 6.49 2.48 -23.82
N ARG A 463 5.20 2.78 -23.94
CA ARG A 463 4.65 4.13 -23.64
C ARG A 463 4.81 4.53 -22.18
N LEU A 464 4.71 3.59 -21.24
CA LEU A 464 4.91 3.85 -19.80
C LEU A 464 6.36 4.25 -19.48
N PHE A 465 7.33 3.68 -20.19
CA PHE A 465 8.75 4.00 -20.03
C PHE A 465 9.25 5.12 -20.95
N SER A 466 8.46 5.53 -21.95
CA SER A 466 8.83 6.64 -22.84
C SER A 466 8.39 7.98 -22.24
N LYS A 467 9.24 9.01 -22.39
CA LYS A 467 9.00 10.37 -21.91
C LYS A 467 7.77 11.08 -22.55
N GLU A 468 7.06 10.44 -23.47
CA GLU A 468 5.92 11.02 -24.19
C GLU A 468 4.64 11.18 -23.33
N SER A 469 4.56 10.53 -22.17
CA SER A 469 3.45 10.72 -21.21
C SER A 469 3.34 12.15 -20.67
N LYS A 470 4.37 12.98 -20.80
CA LYS A 470 4.37 14.37 -20.30
C LYS A 470 3.64 15.39 -21.18
N ASN A 471 3.37 15.09 -22.44
CA ASN A 471 2.86 16.10 -23.40
C ASN A 471 1.37 15.96 -23.78
N GLN A 472 0.65 14.94 -23.32
CA GLN A 472 -0.77 14.74 -23.68
C GLN A 472 -1.79 15.14 -22.61
N SER A 473 -1.37 15.74 -21.48
CA SER A 473 -2.26 16.06 -20.34
C SER A 473 -2.86 17.47 -20.34
N LEU A 474 -2.68 18.26 -21.39
CA LEU A 474 -3.35 19.57 -21.46
C LEU A 474 -4.06 19.74 -22.82
N PRO A 475 -5.40 19.86 -22.87
CA PRO A 475 -6.08 20.34 -24.05
C PRO A 475 -5.61 21.77 -24.34
N LYS A 476 -5.36 22.06 -25.65
CA LYS A 476 -4.85 23.37 -26.12
C LYS A 476 -5.74 24.58 -25.79
N SER A 477 -6.92 24.36 -25.22
CA SER A 477 -7.86 25.43 -24.79
C SER A 477 -7.50 26.12 -23.46
N ALA A 478 -6.50 25.64 -22.72
CA ALA A 478 -6.08 26.24 -21.44
C ALA A 478 -4.84 27.14 -21.56
N LYS A 479 -4.39 27.50 -22.77
CA LYS A 479 -3.25 28.40 -23.01
C LYS A 479 -3.65 29.86 -23.28
N SER A 480 -4.92 30.18 -23.20
CA SER A 480 -5.40 31.56 -23.35
C SER A 480 -6.27 31.93 -22.14
N CYS A 481 -5.64 32.19 -21.03
CA CYS A 481 -6.07 33.09 -19.96
C CYS A 481 -4.85 33.42 -19.11
#